data_cd76786bc059a8a576ccfa832c280d19
#
_entry.id   cd76786bc059a8a576ccfa832c280d19
#
_cell.length_a   1.000
_cell.length_b   1.000
_cell.length_c   1.000
_cell.angle_alpha   90.00
_cell.angle_beta   90.00
_cell.angle_gamma   90.00
#
_symmetry.space_group_name_H-M   'P 1'
#
loop_
_entity.id
_entity.type
_entity.pdbx_description
1 polymer ?
#
loop_
_entity_poly.entity_id
_entity_poly.type
_entity_poly.pdbx_seq_one_letter_code
_entity_poly.pdbx_strand_id
1 'polypeptide(L)'
;MQAHPCDGPAKLSLSALGGLPLPAPSVISIIDDDASIRVATNNLLRSRGYIVHTFASAEEFLRSSQLGETSCVIADVQMSAMSGLDLPAAMRAKGHNAPFIFITAFPDEGLRARAMKAGAICFLAKPFAAPTLIKCLESALQAGLQ
;
A
#
# COMPACT_ATOMS: atom_id res chain seq x y z
N MET A 1 3.09 29.43 9.69
CA MET A 1 3.48 28.55 10.14
C MET A 1 3.35 28.43 10.41
N GLN A 2 3.47 28.10 10.27
CA GLN A 2 3.75 27.39 10.37
C GLN A 2 3.45 27.25 10.27
N ALA A 3 3.35 27.91 9.74
CA ALA A 3 3.48 27.29 9.81
C ALA A 3 3.07 27.28 9.57
N HIS A 4 3.00 27.31 9.60
CA HIS A 4 3.05 26.62 9.56
C HIS A 4 2.72 26.82 9.20
N PRO A 5 2.59 27.24 8.56
CA PRO A 5 2.69 26.88 8.73
C PRO A 5 2.50 26.91 8.54
N CYS A 6 2.13 27.28 7.97
CA CYS A 6 2.40 26.75 8.44
C CYS A 6 2.40 26.90 8.18
N ASP A 7 2.56 26.92 7.55
CA ASP A 7 3.14 26.63 7.91
C ASP A 7 3.23 26.65 7.64
N GLY A 8 3.19 27.33 7.06
CA GLY A 8 3.58 26.81 7.47
C GLY A 8 3.73 26.90 7.22
N PRO A 9 3.91 26.87 6.45
CA PRO A 9 4.55 26.57 6.93
C PRO A 9 4.82 26.56 7.00
N ALA A 10 4.59 26.46 6.15
CA ALA A 10 5.22 26.06 7.01
C ALA A 10 5.46 26.08 7.12
N LYS A 11 5.82 26.13 6.72
CA LYS A 11 6.46 25.94 7.37
C LYS A 11 7.06 25.94 7.87
N LEU A 12 7.33 26.10 7.58
CA LEU A 12 8.22 25.88 8.43
C LEU A 12 8.50 25.62 8.71
N SER A 13 8.85 25.75 8.80
CA SER A 13 9.57 25.38 9.31
C SER A 13 9.91 24.94 9.64
N LEU A 14 9.83 24.68 9.49
CA LEU A 14 10.74 24.00 9.66
C LEU A 14 12.06 24.30 9.91
N SER A 15 12.63 24.72 10.21
CA SER A 15 14.02 25.11 10.21
C SER A 15 14.77 24.70 11.46
N ALA A 16 14.08 24.42 12.50
CA ALA A 16 14.70 23.80 13.68
C ALA A 16 15.34 22.47 13.32
N LEU A 17 14.96 21.90 12.18
CA LEU A 17 15.53 20.66 11.69
C LEU A 17 16.61 20.88 10.66
N GLY A 18 17.25 22.02 10.68
CA GLY A 18 18.33 22.33 9.76
C GLY A 18 17.86 22.54 8.33
N GLY A 19 16.60 22.83 8.15
CA GLY A 19 16.06 23.08 6.83
C GLY A 19 15.78 21.84 6.00
N LEU A 20 15.90 20.63 6.57
CA LEU A 20 15.59 19.41 5.83
C LEU A 20 14.07 19.29 5.64
N PRO A 21 13.60 19.01 4.42
CA PRO A 21 12.17 18.83 4.20
C PRO A 21 11.68 17.56 4.88
N LEU A 22 10.44 17.59 5.36
CA LEU A 22 9.79 16.38 5.83
C LEU A 22 9.48 15.47 4.64
N PRO A 23 9.61 14.15 4.79
CA PRO A 23 9.25 13.26 3.70
C PRO A 23 7.77 13.37 3.39
N ALA A 24 7.41 13.24 2.12
CA ALA A 24 6.02 13.21 1.73
C ALA A 24 5.35 11.96 2.29
N PRO A 25 4.04 12.01 2.60
CA PRO A 25 3.33 10.82 3.04
C PRO A 25 3.40 9.73 1.98
N SER A 26 3.51 8.47 2.45
CA SER A 26 3.52 7.33 1.55
C SER A 26 2.14 7.11 0.96
N VAL A 27 2.10 6.67 -0.28
CA VAL A 27 0.88 6.40 -1.03
C VAL A 27 0.63 4.90 -1.05
N ILE A 28 -0.51 4.48 -0.53
CA ILE A 28 -0.87 3.08 -0.43
C ILE A 28 -2.04 2.81 -1.37
N SER A 29 -1.91 1.81 -2.22
CA SER A 29 -2.99 1.37 -3.09
C SER A 29 -3.58 0.09 -2.53
N ILE A 30 -4.90 0.08 -2.35
CA ILE A 30 -5.64 -1.07 -1.81
C ILE A 30 -6.48 -1.63 -2.94
N ILE A 31 -6.30 -2.91 -3.26
CA ILE A 31 -7.04 -3.58 -4.32
C ILE A 31 -7.76 -4.77 -3.73
N ASP A 32 -9.09 -4.69 -3.68
CA ASP A 32 -9.93 -5.75 -3.11
C ASP A 32 -11.33 -5.57 -3.69
N ASP A 33 -11.95 -6.67 -4.14
CA ASP A 33 -13.30 -6.59 -4.68
C ASP A 33 -14.37 -6.51 -3.59
N ASP A 34 -13.99 -6.67 -2.32
CA ASP A 34 -14.90 -6.53 -1.18
C ASP A 34 -14.91 -5.08 -0.71
N ALA A 35 -16.04 -4.40 -0.92
CA ALA A 35 -16.17 -2.99 -0.55
C ALA A 35 -15.98 -2.75 0.94
N SER A 36 -16.43 -3.68 1.79
CA SER A 36 -16.29 -3.53 3.23
C SER A 36 -14.83 -3.51 3.64
N ILE A 37 -14.03 -4.39 3.05
CA ILE A 37 -12.59 -4.44 3.33
C ILE A 37 -11.93 -3.16 2.83
N ARG A 38 -12.29 -2.70 1.63
CA ARG A 38 -11.71 -1.46 1.10
C ARG A 38 -11.96 -0.29 2.03
N VAL A 39 -13.19 -0.12 2.50
CA VAL A 39 -13.56 1.01 3.36
C VAL A 39 -12.84 0.92 4.70
N ALA A 40 -12.85 -0.26 5.33
CA ALA A 40 -12.23 -0.42 6.64
C ALA A 40 -10.73 -0.18 6.58
N THR A 41 -10.07 -0.73 5.57
CA THR A 41 -8.62 -0.60 5.42
C THR A 41 -8.25 0.83 5.07
N ASN A 42 -9.02 1.47 4.20
CA ASN A 42 -8.82 2.87 3.85
C ASN A 42 -8.89 3.75 5.10
N ASN A 43 -9.93 3.57 5.92
CA ASN A 43 -10.11 4.38 7.12
C ASN A 43 -8.96 4.18 8.10
N LEU A 44 -8.53 2.94 8.28
CA LEU A 44 -7.42 2.63 9.17
C LEU A 44 -6.14 3.34 8.71
N LEU A 45 -5.79 3.22 7.45
CA LEU A 45 -4.53 3.76 6.95
C LEU A 45 -4.55 5.28 6.89
N ARG A 46 -5.67 5.88 6.54
CA ARG A 46 -5.78 7.34 6.57
C ARG A 46 -5.62 7.89 7.98
N SER A 47 -6.12 7.15 8.98
CA SER A 47 -5.97 7.57 10.38
C SER A 47 -4.51 7.53 10.82
N ARG A 48 -3.67 6.84 10.08
CA ARG A 48 -2.23 6.76 10.36
C ARG A 48 -1.41 7.70 9.49
N GLY A 49 -2.06 8.57 8.72
CA GLY A 49 -1.37 9.59 7.96
C GLY A 49 -0.99 9.21 6.55
N TYR A 50 -1.40 8.04 6.07
CA TYR A 50 -1.09 7.62 4.69
C TYR A 50 -2.06 8.24 3.70
N ILE A 51 -1.60 8.44 2.47
CA ILE A 51 -2.47 8.73 1.34
C ILE A 51 -2.92 7.39 0.79
N VAL A 52 -4.23 7.22 0.57
CA VAL A 52 -4.77 5.91 0.20
C VAL A 52 -5.65 6.05 -1.04
N HIS A 53 -5.40 5.18 -2.01
CA HIS A 53 -6.28 5.00 -3.16
C HIS A 53 -6.82 3.58 -3.13
N THR A 54 -8.10 3.40 -3.47
CA THR A 54 -8.74 2.09 -3.42
C THR A 54 -9.24 1.70 -4.81
N PHE A 55 -9.16 0.42 -5.11
CA PHE A 55 -9.55 -0.13 -6.41
C PHE A 55 -10.33 -1.43 -6.20
N ALA A 56 -11.36 -1.63 -7.00
CA ALA A 56 -12.20 -2.83 -6.90
C ALA A 56 -11.61 -4.01 -7.67
N SER A 57 -10.64 -3.77 -8.55
CA SER A 57 -10.04 -4.83 -9.36
C SER A 57 -8.60 -4.50 -9.70
N ALA A 58 -7.84 -5.54 -10.06
CA ALA A 58 -6.47 -5.36 -10.51
C ALA A 58 -6.42 -4.54 -11.79
N GLU A 59 -7.37 -4.77 -12.68
CA GLU A 59 -7.43 -4.04 -13.95
C GLU A 59 -7.63 -2.55 -13.73
N GLU A 60 -8.51 -2.20 -12.81
CA GLU A 60 -8.75 -0.80 -12.47
C GLU A 60 -7.47 -0.14 -11.97
N PHE A 61 -6.75 -0.83 -11.10
CA PHE A 61 -5.48 -0.33 -10.57
C PHE A 61 -4.46 -0.12 -11.67
N LEU A 62 -4.32 -1.09 -12.57
CA LEU A 62 -3.31 -1.03 -13.62
C LEU A 62 -3.59 0.08 -14.63
N ARG A 63 -4.85 0.49 -14.77
CA ARG A 63 -5.22 1.60 -15.65
C ARG A 63 -5.17 2.96 -14.96
N SER A 64 -4.91 2.97 -13.66
CA SER A 64 -4.99 4.19 -12.85
C SER A 64 -3.80 5.10 -13.10
N SER A 65 -4.05 6.40 -13.05
CA SER A 65 -2.98 7.39 -13.10
C SER A 65 -2.12 7.38 -11.83
N GLN A 66 -2.59 6.73 -10.76
CA GLN A 66 -1.83 6.61 -9.52
C GLN A 66 -0.84 5.45 -9.51
N LEU A 67 -0.80 4.64 -10.56
CA LEU A 67 0.03 3.44 -10.60
C LEU A 67 1.50 3.75 -10.28
N GLY A 68 2.04 4.80 -10.88
CA GLY A 68 3.44 5.17 -10.70
C GLY A 68 3.75 5.86 -9.39
N GLU A 69 2.74 6.29 -8.64
CA GLU A 69 2.92 6.98 -7.36
C GLU A 69 2.87 6.06 -6.16
N THR A 70 2.48 4.79 -6.37
CA THR A 70 2.22 3.87 -5.28
C THR A 70 3.51 3.46 -4.57
N SER A 71 3.52 3.64 -3.25
CA SER A 71 4.65 3.25 -2.41
C SER A 71 4.54 1.81 -1.94
N CYS A 72 3.32 1.30 -1.80
CA CYS A 72 3.06 -0.08 -1.38
C CYS A 72 1.67 -0.48 -1.86
N VAL A 73 1.51 -1.74 -2.23
CA VAL A 73 0.24 -2.28 -2.69
C VAL A 73 -0.25 -3.32 -1.68
N ILE A 74 -1.52 -3.19 -1.28
CA ILE A 74 -2.20 -4.20 -0.47
C ILE A 74 -3.26 -4.81 -1.39
N ALA A 75 -3.09 -6.07 -1.75
CA ALA A 75 -3.94 -6.71 -2.76
C ALA A 75 -4.53 -8.02 -2.28
N ASP A 76 -5.83 -8.19 -2.52
CA ASP A 76 -6.48 -9.47 -2.33
C ASP A 76 -5.98 -10.43 -3.41
N VAL A 77 -5.62 -11.63 -2.99
CA VAL A 77 -5.18 -12.66 -3.93
C VAL A 77 -6.35 -13.15 -4.79
N GLN A 78 -7.52 -13.29 -4.18
CA GLN A 78 -8.67 -13.93 -4.83
C GLN A 78 -9.68 -12.91 -5.29
N MET A 79 -9.53 -12.49 -6.54
CA MET A 79 -10.45 -11.57 -7.19
C MET A 79 -11.01 -12.22 -8.45
N SER A 80 -12.15 -11.69 -8.93
CA SER A 80 -12.95 -12.38 -9.93
C SER A 80 -12.28 -12.49 -11.31
N ALA A 81 -11.39 -11.57 -11.66
CA ALA A 81 -10.75 -11.61 -12.97
C ALA A 81 -9.25 -11.90 -12.80
N MET A 82 -8.42 -10.90 -12.69
CA MET A 82 -7.00 -11.09 -12.49
C MET A 82 -6.70 -11.34 -11.01
N SER A 83 -5.90 -12.34 -10.69
CA SER A 83 -5.46 -12.59 -9.33
C SER A 83 -4.50 -11.50 -8.87
N GLY A 84 -4.55 -11.18 -7.56
CA GLY A 84 -3.58 -10.26 -6.99
C GLY A 84 -2.13 -10.71 -7.18
N LEU A 85 -1.91 -12.03 -7.27
CA LEU A 85 -0.57 -12.57 -7.47
C LEU A 85 0.04 -12.19 -8.82
N ASP A 86 -0.78 -11.82 -9.79
CA ASP A 86 -0.31 -11.41 -11.11
C ASP A 86 0.09 -9.94 -11.17
N LEU A 87 -0.27 -9.16 -10.16
CA LEU A 87 -0.03 -7.72 -10.16
C LEU A 87 1.45 -7.34 -10.15
N PRO A 88 2.33 -7.99 -9.37
CA PRO A 88 3.73 -7.58 -9.39
C PRO A 88 4.35 -7.66 -10.77
N ALA A 89 4.10 -8.73 -11.51
CA ALA A 89 4.64 -8.88 -12.86
C ALA A 89 4.02 -7.86 -13.81
N ALA A 90 2.71 -7.61 -13.69
CA ALA A 90 2.02 -6.64 -14.55
C ALA A 90 2.54 -5.22 -14.31
N MET A 91 2.81 -4.86 -13.06
CA MET A 91 3.40 -3.55 -12.75
C MET A 91 4.80 -3.41 -13.35
N ARG A 92 5.62 -4.44 -13.21
CA ARG A 92 6.97 -4.42 -13.77
C ARG A 92 6.94 -4.28 -15.28
N ALA A 93 5.97 -4.92 -15.93
CA ALA A 93 5.81 -4.81 -17.38
C ALA A 93 5.48 -3.36 -17.80
N LYS A 94 4.91 -2.58 -16.92
CA LYS A 94 4.61 -1.17 -17.18
C LYS A 94 5.71 -0.24 -16.67
N GLY A 95 6.83 -0.79 -16.21
CA GLY A 95 7.96 0.00 -15.75
C GLY A 95 7.84 0.49 -14.31
N HIS A 96 6.96 -0.11 -13.52
CA HIS A 96 6.75 0.30 -12.14
C HIS A 96 7.07 -0.84 -11.19
N ASN A 97 7.47 -0.50 -9.97
CA ASN A 97 7.81 -1.47 -8.95
C ASN A 97 7.35 -0.93 -7.60
N ALA A 98 6.83 -1.81 -6.77
CA ALA A 98 6.42 -1.46 -5.42
C ALA A 98 6.36 -2.74 -4.58
N PRO A 99 6.58 -2.67 -3.26
CA PRO A 99 6.39 -3.83 -2.40
C PRO A 99 4.91 -4.18 -2.29
N PHE A 100 4.63 -5.48 -2.13
CA PHE A 100 3.29 -6.01 -2.06
C PHE A 100 3.01 -6.68 -0.72
N ILE A 101 1.82 -6.44 -0.20
CA ILE A 101 1.23 -7.20 0.90
C ILE A 101 0.01 -7.89 0.32
N PHE A 102 -0.03 -9.22 0.38
CA PHE A 102 -1.19 -9.96 -0.11
C PHE A 102 -2.09 -10.37 1.04
N ILE A 103 -3.40 -10.31 0.80
CA ILE A 103 -4.41 -10.74 1.77
C ILE A 103 -5.33 -11.74 1.12
N THR A 104 -5.91 -12.65 1.91
CA THR A 104 -6.82 -13.66 1.40
C THR A 104 -7.77 -14.15 2.48
N ALA A 105 -9.02 -14.46 2.08
CA ALA A 105 -10.00 -15.08 2.97
C ALA A 105 -9.75 -16.58 3.12
N PHE A 106 -9.02 -17.20 2.20
CA PHE A 106 -8.82 -18.65 2.16
C PHE A 106 -7.34 -18.99 2.06
N PRO A 107 -6.58 -18.80 3.16
CA PRO A 107 -5.14 -19.06 3.12
C PRO A 107 -4.85 -20.56 3.08
N ASP A 108 -3.85 -20.94 2.29
CA ASP A 108 -3.27 -22.29 2.34
C ASP A 108 -1.78 -22.17 2.02
N GLU A 109 -1.05 -23.28 2.28
CA GLU A 109 0.41 -23.24 2.12
C GLU A 109 0.86 -23.06 0.68
N GLY A 110 0.14 -23.64 -0.26
CA GLY A 110 0.47 -23.47 -1.66
C GLY A 110 0.32 -22.02 -2.11
N LEU A 111 -0.77 -21.39 -1.67
CA LEU A 111 -1.02 -19.99 -1.99
C LEU A 111 0.03 -19.09 -1.35
N ARG A 112 0.34 -19.35 -0.08
CA ARG A 112 1.38 -18.61 0.63
C ARG A 112 2.72 -18.71 -0.09
N ALA A 113 3.10 -19.93 -0.48
CA ALA A 113 4.37 -20.14 -1.18
C ALA A 113 4.42 -19.36 -2.50
N ARG A 114 3.30 -19.35 -3.23
CA ARG A 114 3.22 -18.59 -4.49
C ARG A 114 3.32 -17.10 -4.25
N ALA A 115 2.69 -16.60 -3.18
CA ALA A 115 2.75 -15.18 -2.84
C ALA A 115 4.18 -14.77 -2.50
N MET A 116 4.86 -15.58 -1.67
CA MET A 116 6.22 -15.26 -1.27
C MET A 116 7.17 -15.36 -2.48
N LYS A 117 6.94 -16.32 -3.37
CA LYS A 117 7.73 -16.43 -4.59
C LYS A 117 7.52 -15.25 -5.51
N ALA A 118 6.33 -14.66 -5.51
CA ALA A 118 6.05 -13.46 -6.28
C ALA A 118 6.69 -12.21 -5.67
N GLY A 119 7.31 -12.33 -4.50
CA GLY A 119 8.02 -11.25 -3.87
C GLY A 119 7.26 -10.52 -2.77
N ALA A 120 6.22 -11.15 -2.23
CA ALA A 120 5.42 -10.52 -1.18
C ALA A 120 6.26 -10.21 0.07
N ILE A 121 6.02 -9.05 0.65
CA ILE A 121 6.60 -8.71 1.95
C ILE A 121 5.85 -9.45 3.06
N CYS A 122 4.52 -9.51 2.94
CA CYS A 122 3.66 -10.19 3.90
C CYS A 122 2.51 -10.88 3.18
N PHE A 123 2.00 -11.94 3.82
CA PHE A 123 0.83 -12.65 3.35
C PHE A 123 -0.11 -12.82 4.57
N LEU A 124 -1.27 -12.17 4.53
CA LEU A 124 -2.17 -12.10 5.68
C LEU A 124 -3.50 -12.77 5.37
N ALA A 125 -4.03 -13.48 6.39
CA ALA A 125 -5.36 -14.06 6.30
C ALA A 125 -6.41 -13.08 6.78
N LYS A 126 -7.57 -13.05 6.12
CA LYS A 126 -8.71 -12.28 6.60
C LYS A 126 -9.49 -13.12 7.61
N PRO A 127 -9.99 -12.55 8.69
CA PRO A 127 -9.77 -11.17 9.13
C PRO A 127 -8.39 -11.02 9.76
N PHE A 128 -7.77 -9.88 9.54
CA PHE A 128 -6.45 -9.59 10.13
C PHE A 128 -6.60 -8.49 11.16
N ALA A 129 -5.68 -8.49 12.14
CA ALA A 129 -5.66 -7.45 13.15
C ALA A 129 -5.02 -6.18 12.58
N ALA A 130 -5.56 -5.03 12.95
CA ALA A 130 -5.01 -3.75 12.50
C ALA A 130 -3.52 -3.60 12.80
N PRO A 131 -3.03 -3.93 14.02
CA PRO A 131 -1.60 -3.81 14.29
C PRO A 131 -0.74 -4.69 13.39
N THR A 132 -1.25 -5.87 12.99
CA THR A 132 -0.51 -6.76 12.11
C THR A 132 -0.34 -6.14 10.73
N LEU A 133 -1.40 -5.55 10.18
CA LEU A 133 -1.31 -4.89 8.89
C LEU A 133 -0.37 -3.69 8.95
N ILE A 134 -0.46 -2.88 9.99
CA ILE A 134 0.40 -1.70 10.13
C ILE A 134 1.86 -2.10 10.19
N LYS A 135 2.18 -3.16 10.94
CA LYS A 135 3.55 -3.63 11.04
C LYS A 135 4.08 -4.13 9.69
N CYS A 136 3.25 -4.87 8.95
CA CYS A 136 3.61 -5.31 7.60
C CYS A 136 3.86 -4.12 6.69
N LEU A 137 3.01 -3.11 6.78
CA LEU A 137 3.13 -1.92 5.95
C LEU A 137 4.42 -1.16 6.24
N GLU A 138 4.76 -1.01 7.52
CA GLU A 138 6.01 -0.37 7.90
C GLU A 138 7.21 -1.12 7.34
N SER A 139 7.19 -2.46 7.41
CA SER A 139 8.26 -3.27 6.83
C SER A 139 8.33 -3.10 5.32
N ALA A 140 7.19 -3.07 4.65
CA ALA A 140 7.14 -2.92 3.20
C ALA A 140 7.69 -1.57 2.76
N LEU A 141 7.31 -0.51 3.47
CA LEU A 141 7.78 0.84 3.13
C LEU A 141 9.27 0.99 3.37
N GLN A 142 9.78 0.35 4.40
CA GLN A 142 11.21 0.38 4.68
C GLN A 142 12.00 -0.37 3.61
N ALA A 143 11.48 -1.53 3.17
CA ALA A 143 12.11 -2.29 2.09
C ALA A 143 12.14 -1.50 0.79
N GLY A 144 11.09 -0.73 0.52
CA GLY A 144 10.99 0.09 -0.69
C GLY A 144 11.96 1.26 -0.73
N LEU A 145 12.58 1.61 0.40
CA LEU A 145 13.55 2.69 0.45
C LEU A 145 14.96 2.24 0.10
N GLN A 146 15.17 0.93 -0.11
CA GLN A 146 16.51 0.38 -0.40
C GLN A 146 16.76 0.15 -1.89
#